data_b0c5f63aedf451826001a6e9baddfe2b
#
_entry.id   b0c5f63aedf451826001a6e9baddfe2b
#
_cell.length_a   1.000
_cell.length_b   1.000
_cell.length_c   1.000
_cell.angle_alpha   90.00
_cell.angle_beta   90.00
_cell.angle_gamma   90.00
#
_symmetry.space_group_name_H-M   'P 1'
#
loop_
_entity.id
_entity.type
_entity.pdbx_description
1 polymer ?
#
loop_
_entity_poly.entity_id
_entity_poly.type
_entity_poly.pdbx_seq_one_letter_code
_entity_poly.pdbx_strand_id
1 'polypeptide(L)'
;MLAFLSAAFVGALSAQEVNPEQLATTVDDGFTIAVVGDIIISYPLDHMMSDPGFRAVVELIQGADVSTGNLEGNIIDGRNFRGSAGGGFGGEPQVAEWVKEMGFDIVSRPNNHADDFGREGLVETSSHLDRAGLQYAGYGDSYWAAKAARFYSSPRGRVGMVAVSDHDPRAAVARGEWPGIGGLSPLRVTRYFMVPEDSWEALQTMRDHFPNGTGFYARGANSAEQIAFIGNQFRKAAPGITESYYHYEMNQRDLSDTLASIREGKIKSDFITVAIHAHHFLETTGGYRGEGIAEAEHIDTNPSIADYLPVFAKAAIDNGADLFQGTGVHALRGIEIYNNRPIFYGLGEFIRQMDVIGLSGRGDPRRSIGQPDAEFPVKFESIIAINEYADGELQEVRIYPVEARYAETKLAQRGIPRIAPPAIAQRILRRLQKLSAPLGTEIQIVGNIGIIRP
;
A
#
# COMPACT_ATOMS: atom_id res chain seq x y z
N MET A 1 49.16 -15.19 60.01
CA MET A 1 48.68 -14.33 58.91
C MET A 1 48.39 -15.26 57.74
N LEU A 2 47.14 -15.68 57.62
CA LEU A 2 46.66 -16.45 56.47
C LEU A 2 45.91 -15.53 55.51
N ALA A 3 46.41 -15.47 54.30
CA ALA A 3 45.72 -14.73 53.22
C ALA A 3 44.77 -15.67 52.47
N PHE A 4 43.47 -15.36 52.52
CA PHE A 4 42.47 -16.01 51.66
C PHE A 4 42.46 -15.37 50.30
N LEU A 5 42.84 -16.13 49.28
CA LEU A 5 42.58 -15.74 47.87
C LEU A 5 41.16 -16.23 47.52
N SER A 6 40.27 -15.28 47.32
CA SER A 6 38.95 -15.55 46.72
C SER A 6 39.08 -15.46 45.20
N ALA A 7 39.04 -16.58 44.50
CA ALA A 7 38.90 -16.64 43.05
C ALA A 7 37.42 -16.44 42.69
N ALA A 8 37.09 -15.28 42.10
CA ALA A 8 35.78 -15.04 41.52
C ALA A 8 35.70 -15.75 40.15
N PHE A 9 34.89 -16.81 40.07
CA PHE A 9 34.51 -17.42 38.81
C PHE A 9 33.44 -16.49 38.14
N VAL A 10 33.86 -15.71 37.19
CA VAL A 10 32.91 -15.04 36.25
C VAL A 10 32.63 -16.06 35.15
N GLY A 11 31.54 -16.80 35.34
CA GLY A 11 30.99 -17.63 34.30
C GLY A 11 30.44 -16.69 33.19
N ALA A 12 31.09 -16.68 32.04
CA ALA A 12 30.52 -16.07 30.84
C ALA A 12 29.26 -16.88 30.48
N LEU A 13 28.07 -16.34 30.75
CA LEU A 13 26.83 -16.76 30.10
C LEU A 13 27.01 -16.43 28.63
N SER A 14 27.39 -17.44 27.81
CA SER A 14 27.23 -17.35 26.38
C SER A 14 25.74 -17.20 26.14
N ALA A 15 25.28 -16.02 25.70
CA ALA A 15 23.96 -15.87 25.13
C ALA A 15 23.93 -16.87 23.96
N GLN A 16 23.12 -17.91 24.09
CA GLN A 16 22.85 -18.83 23.01
C GLN A 16 22.20 -17.99 21.92
N GLU A 17 22.84 -17.85 20.76
CA GLU A 17 22.21 -17.23 19.61
C GLU A 17 20.99 -18.07 19.27
N VAL A 18 19.85 -17.52 19.56
CA VAL A 18 18.55 -18.14 19.25
C VAL A 18 18.40 -18.04 17.74
N ASN A 19 18.41 -19.18 17.04
CA ASN A 19 18.13 -19.22 15.62
C ASN A 19 16.66 -18.73 15.41
N PRO A 20 16.44 -17.60 14.71
CA PRO A 20 15.11 -17.07 14.49
C PRO A 20 14.16 -18.08 13.81
N GLU A 21 14.67 -18.95 12.95
CA GLU A 21 13.91 -20.00 12.28
C GLU A 21 13.36 -21.05 13.23
N GLN A 22 14.02 -21.29 14.37
CA GLN A 22 13.57 -22.23 15.41
C GLN A 22 12.46 -21.66 16.31
N LEU A 23 12.23 -20.35 16.25
CA LEU A 23 11.18 -19.66 16.99
C LEU A 23 10.00 -19.26 16.10
N ALA A 24 10.12 -19.42 14.77
CA ALA A 24 9.06 -19.07 13.84
C ALA A 24 7.89 -20.07 14.03
N THR A 25 6.75 -19.54 14.45
CA THR A 25 5.47 -20.25 14.40
C THR A 25 4.81 -19.98 13.06
N THR A 26 3.89 -20.86 12.65
CA THR A 26 3.12 -20.74 11.42
C THR A 26 1.63 -20.81 11.73
N VAL A 27 0.82 -20.35 10.79
CA VAL A 27 -0.64 -20.51 10.84
C VAL A 27 -1.04 -21.98 10.64
N ASP A 28 -2.25 -22.34 11.07
CA ASP A 28 -2.80 -23.68 10.87
C ASP A 28 -2.98 -24.02 9.39
N ASP A 29 -2.90 -25.29 9.06
CA ASP A 29 -3.17 -25.79 7.71
C ASP A 29 -4.57 -25.41 7.23
N GLY A 30 -4.64 -24.90 6.00
CA GLY A 30 -5.86 -24.37 5.41
C GLY A 30 -6.22 -22.96 5.91
N PHE A 31 -5.29 -22.26 6.59
CA PHE A 31 -5.45 -20.84 6.89
C PHE A 31 -5.62 -20.03 5.61
N THR A 32 -6.58 -19.11 5.63
CA THR A 32 -6.88 -18.24 4.51
C THR A 32 -6.79 -16.77 4.89
N ILE A 33 -6.16 -15.96 4.01
CA ILE A 33 -6.16 -14.51 4.13
C ILE A 33 -6.71 -13.87 2.85
N ALA A 34 -7.76 -13.03 3.00
CA ALA A 34 -8.30 -12.22 1.94
C ALA A 34 -7.58 -10.88 1.87
N VAL A 35 -7.16 -10.49 0.66
CA VAL A 35 -6.47 -9.23 0.40
C VAL A 35 -7.21 -8.45 -0.65
N VAL A 36 -7.49 -7.16 -0.38
CA VAL A 36 -8.11 -6.22 -1.32
C VAL A 36 -7.28 -4.95 -1.46
N GLY A 37 -7.63 -4.12 -2.45
CA GLY A 37 -7.01 -2.83 -2.71
C GLY A 37 -7.48 -1.70 -1.80
N ASP A 38 -7.62 -0.49 -2.40
CA ASP A 38 -7.95 0.73 -1.69
C ASP A 38 -9.43 0.77 -1.28
N ILE A 39 -9.67 1.01 0.01
CA ILE A 39 -10.99 1.15 0.62
C ILE A 39 -11.23 2.66 0.82
N ILE A 40 -11.75 3.33 -0.22
CA ILE A 40 -12.17 4.73 -0.18
C ILE A 40 -13.66 4.75 0.12
N ILE A 41 -14.01 4.81 1.41
CA ILE A 41 -15.38 4.64 1.88
C ILE A 41 -15.82 5.86 2.70
N SER A 42 -17.01 6.37 2.42
CA SER A 42 -17.55 7.58 3.00
C SER A 42 -18.77 7.37 3.89
N TYR A 43 -19.55 6.34 3.62
CA TYR A 43 -20.74 5.96 4.41
C TYR A 43 -20.93 4.43 4.38
N PRO A 44 -21.66 3.85 5.36
CA PRO A 44 -21.97 2.43 5.40
C PRO A 44 -22.68 1.93 4.15
N LEU A 45 -22.42 0.69 3.75
CA LEU A 45 -22.94 0.06 2.55
C LEU A 45 -24.01 -1.02 2.83
N ASP A 46 -24.57 -1.04 4.05
CA ASP A 46 -25.58 -2.01 4.50
C ASP A 46 -26.80 -2.05 3.58
N HIS A 47 -27.18 -0.90 3.02
CA HIS A 47 -28.27 -0.79 2.04
C HIS A 47 -28.02 -1.61 0.76
N MET A 48 -26.79 -1.98 0.47
CA MET A 48 -26.40 -2.79 -0.69
C MET A 48 -26.42 -4.30 -0.43
N MET A 49 -26.67 -4.76 0.78
CA MET A 49 -26.73 -6.20 1.11
C MET A 49 -27.84 -6.97 0.38
N SER A 50 -28.81 -6.28 -0.20
CA SER A 50 -29.81 -6.88 -1.10
C SER A 50 -29.29 -7.12 -2.52
N ASP A 51 -28.19 -6.45 -2.96
CA ASP A 51 -27.53 -6.69 -4.25
C ASP A 51 -26.72 -7.99 -4.18
N PRO A 52 -27.00 -9.00 -5.04
CA PRO A 52 -26.31 -10.29 -4.96
C PRO A 52 -24.80 -10.20 -5.22
N GLY A 53 -24.37 -9.29 -6.10
CA GLY A 53 -22.95 -9.12 -6.44
C GLY A 53 -22.17 -8.50 -5.30
N PHE A 54 -22.74 -7.53 -4.59
CA PHE A 54 -22.13 -6.94 -3.39
C PHE A 54 -22.13 -7.92 -2.22
N ARG A 55 -23.25 -8.61 -1.97
CA ARG A 55 -23.32 -9.62 -0.91
C ARG A 55 -22.28 -10.70 -1.09
N ALA A 56 -22.06 -11.20 -2.31
CA ALA A 56 -21.02 -12.19 -2.60
C ALA A 56 -19.59 -11.65 -2.31
N VAL A 57 -19.35 -10.35 -2.50
CA VAL A 57 -18.09 -9.70 -2.09
C VAL A 57 -17.93 -9.77 -0.57
N VAL A 58 -18.96 -9.42 0.20
CA VAL A 58 -18.94 -9.47 1.67
C VAL A 58 -18.76 -10.91 2.16
N GLU A 59 -19.49 -11.87 1.57
CA GLU A 59 -19.36 -13.31 1.92
C GLU A 59 -17.95 -13.85 1.68
N LEU A 60 -17.24 -13.41 0.61
CA LEU A 60 -15.87 -13.80 0.35
C LEU A 60 -14.89 -13.24 1.40
N ILE A 61 -15.09 -11.99 1.82
CA ILE A 61 -14.26 -11.34 2.83
C ILE A 61 -14.47 -12.00 4.20
N GLN A 62 -15.74 -12.19 4.60
CA GLN A 62 -16.12 -12.84 5.85
C GLN A 62 -15.74 -14.33 5.90
N GLY A 63 -15.62 -14.97 4.74
CA GLY A 63 -15.27 -16.39 4.62
C GLY A 63 -13.79 -16.71 4.83
N ALA A 64 -12.91 -15.70 4.79
CA ALA A 64 -11.49 -15.88 5.11
C ALA A 64 -11.25 -15.84 6.62
N ASP A 65 -10.18 -16.49 7.08
CA ASP A 65 -9.79 -16.47 8.50
C ASP A 65 -9.31 -15.08 8.95
N VAL A 66 -8.71 -14.32 8.02
CA VAL A 66 -8.31 -12.91 8.20
C VAL A 66 -8.51 -12.15 6.89
N SER A 67 -8.94 -10.89 6.98
CA SER A 67 -9.14 -10.03 5.83
C SER A 67 -8.47 -8.67 6.00
N THR A 68 -7.83 -8.18 4.93
CA THR A 68 -7.03 -6.96 4.93
C THR A 68 -7.18 -6.14 3.64
N GLY A 69 -6.97 -4.83 3.76
CA GLY A 69 -6.93 -3.87 2.66
C GLY A 69 -6.29 -2.56 3.11
N ASN A 70 -6.26 -1.56 2.24
CA ASN A 70 -5.80 -0.21 2.58
C ASN A 70 -6.99 0.71 2.86
N LEU A 71 -7.13 1.20 4.09
CA LEU A 71 -8.14 2.21 4.43
C LEU A 71 -7.62 3.59 3.99
N GLU A 72 -8.05 4.02 2.80
CA GLU A 72 -7.62 5.28 2.20
C GLU A 72 -8.57 6.41 2.56
N GLY A 73 -8.09 7.31 3.40
CA GLY A 73 -8.85 8.47 3.90
C GLY A 73 -8.96 8.53 5.41
N ASN A 74 -9.95 9.27 5.87
CA ASN A 74 -10.20 9.54 7.28
C ASN A 74 -11.64 9.14 7.65
N ILE A 75 -11.86 8.90 8.95
CA ILE A 75 -13.19 8.73 9.53
C ILE A 75 -13.41 9.86 10.52
N ILE A 76 -14.34 10.76 10.22
CA ILE A 76 -14.50 12.07 10.85
C ILE A 76 -15.97 12.31 11.21
N ASP A 77 -16.25 12.70 12.45
CA ASP A 77 -17.55 13.28 12.78
C ASP A 77 -17.62 14.73 12.26
N GLY A 78 -18.07 14.91 11.04
CA GLY A 78 -18.14 16.23 10.39
C GLY A 78 -18.97 17.28 11.14
N ARG A 79 -19.79 16.88 12.13
CA ARG A 79 -20.58 17.79 12.96
C ARG A 79 -19.78 18.33 14.14
N ASN A 80 -18.86 17.53 14.68
CA ASN A 80 -18.14 17.83 15.90
C ASN A 80 -16.62 17.97 15.70
N PHE A 81 -16.11 17.76 14.50
CA PHE A 81 -14.68 17.83 14.19
C PHE A 81 -14.11 19.21 14.55
N ARG A 82 -13.01 19.24 15.31
CA ARG A 82 -12.36 20.47 15.81
C ARG A 82 -11.03 20.78 15.13
N GLY A 83 -10.59 19.92 14.22
CA GLY A 83 -9.36 20.12 13.47
C GLY A 83 -9.53 21.05 12.27
N SER A 84 -8.44 21.26 11.53
CA SER A 84 -8.49 21.99 10.27
C SER A 84 -9.21 21.16 9.22
N ALA A 85 -10.25 21.71 8.62
CA ALA A 85 -10.90 21.10 7.48
C ALA A 85 -10.01 21.24 6.24
N GLY A 86 -9.05 20.31 6.07
CA GLY A 86 -8.13 20.32 4.94
C GLY A 86 -8.78 19.98 3.62
N GLY A 87 -9.81 19.19 3.65
CA GLY A 87 -10.56 18.70 2.49
C GLY A 87 -9.86 17.62 1.70
N GLY A 88 -10.38 16.44 1.84
CA GLY A 88 -9.94 15.22 1.19
C GLY A 88 -10.94 14.11 1.43
N PHE A 89 -10.49 12.87 1.47
CA PHE A 89 -11.37 11.74 1.69
C PHE A 89 -11.69 11.59 3.18
N GLY A 90 -12.99 11.70 3.52
CA GLY A 90 -13.46 11.50 4.86
C GLY A 90 -14.77 10.71 4.87
N GLY A 91 -14.88 9.72 5.73
CA GLY A 91 -16.07 8.93 5.97
C GLY A 91 -16.76 9.32 7.27
N GLU A 92 -18.04 8.98 7.39
CA GLU A 92 -18.80 9.13 8.63
C GLU A 92 -18.33 8.16 9.72
N PRO A 93 -18.54 8.46 11.02
CA PRO A 93 -18.09 7.60 12.13
C PRO A 93 -18.50 6.13 12.01
N GLN A 94 -19.69 5.86 11.50
CA GLN A 94 -20.25 4.51 11.34
C GLN A 94 -19.50 3.67 10.31
N VAL A 95 -18.65 4.28 9.48
CA VAL A 95 -17.81 3.56 8.50
C VAL A 95 -16.87 2.59 9.20
N ALA A 96 -16.34 2.93 10.38
CA ALA A 96 -15.43 2.05 11.10
C ALA A 96 -16.11 0.71 11.49
N GLU A 97 -17.31 0.80 12.07
CA GLU A 97 -18.10 -0.38 12.42
C GLU A 97 -18.48 -1.16 11.17
N TRP A 98 -18.89 -0.47 10.10
CA TRP A 98 -19.27 -1.12 8.85
C TRP A 98 -18.12 -1.86 8.17
N VAL A 99 -16.93 -1.28 8.10
CA VAL A 99 -15.74 -1.98 7.56
C VAL A 99 -15.44 -3.25 8.36
N LYS A 100 -15.59 -3.20 9.71
CA LYS A 100 -15.47 -4.39 10.55
C LYS A 100 -16.59 -5.40 10.28
N GLU A 101 -17.84 -4.95 10.09
CA GLU A 101 -18.98 -5.81 9.77
C GLU A 101 -18.85 -6.46 8.38
N MET A 102 -18.21 -5.80 7.42
CA MET A 102 -17.86 -6.40 6.12
C MET A 102 -16.88 -7.57 6.25
N GLY A 103 -16.23 -7.74 7.40
CA GLY A 103 -15.30 -8.82 7.70
C GLY A 103 -13.83 -8.42 7.72
N PHE A 104 -13.48 -7.15 7.58
CA PHE A 104 -12.09 -6.72 7.69
C PHE A 104 -11.59 -6.81 9.14
N ASP A 105 -10.39 -7.33 9.32
CA ASP A 105 -9.78 -7.56 10.63
C ASP A 105 -8.62 -6.64 10.92
N ILE A 106 -7.78 -6.39 9.93
CA ILE A 106 -6.64 -5.50 10.04
C ILE A 106 -6.43 -4.75 8.72
N VAL A 107 -6.25 -3.41 8.80
CA VAL A 107 -6.08 -2.56 7.62
C VAL A 107 -4.80 -1.75 7.67
N SER A 108 -4.22 -1.44 6.51
CA SER A 108 -3.15 -0.46 6.42
C SER A 108 -3.74 0.97 6.44
N ARG A 109 -3.03 1.90 7.07
CA ARG A 109 -3.43 3.30 7.16
C ARG A 109 -2.50 4.30 6.49
N PRO A 110 -1.20 4.04 6.28
CA PRO A 110 -0.34 5.00 5.61
C PRO A 110 -0.73 5.11 4.13
N ASN A 111 -1.19 6.28 3.74
CA ASN A 111 -1.51 6.65 2.36
C ASN A 111 -1.51 8.18 2.22
N ASN A 112 -1.65 8.69 1.00
CA ASN A 112 -1.63 10.11 0.68
C ASN A 112 -2.87 10.88 1.15
N HIS A 113 -3.95 10.19 1.56
CA HIS A 113 -5.20 10.77 2.05
C HIS A 113 -5.42 10.61 3.55
N ALA A 114 -4.57 9.82 4.23
CA ALA A 114 -4.76 9.56 5.66
C ALA A 114 -4.61 10.83 6.53
N ASP A 115 -3.88 11.85 6.08
CA ASP A 115 -3.68 13.10 6.81
C ASP A 115 -4.38 14.33 6.20
N ASP A 116 -5.36 14.11 5.32
CA ASP A 116 -6.16 15.18 4.69
C ASP A 116 -6.81 16.13 5.70
N PHE A 117 -7.12 15.63 6.88
CA PHE A 117 -7.68 16.39 8.00
C PHE A 117 -6.66 16.68 9.12
N GLY A 118 -5.36 16.59 8.78
CA GLY A 118 -4.26 16.86 9.70
C GLY A 118 -4.15 15.83 10.82
N ARG A 119 -3.42 16.20 11.87
CA ARG A 119 -3.19 15.33 13.02
C ARG A 119 -4.47 14.97 13.76
N GLU A 120 -5.37 15.93 13.90
CA GLU A 120 -6.65 15.74 14.55
C GLU A 120 -7.48 14.68 13.83
N GLY A 121 -7.46 14.68 12.48
CA GLY A 121 -8.10 13.66 11.67
C GLY A 121 -7.49 12.27 11.84
N LEU A 122 -6.15 12.19 11.91
CA LEU A 122 -5.46 10.93 12.21
C LEU A 122 -5.87 10.35 13.56
N VAL A 123 -5.94 11.17 14.60
CA VAL A 123 -6.34 10.77 15.97
C VAL A 123 -7.81 10.34 16.00
N GLU A 124 -8.70 11.14 15.40
CA GLU A 124 -10.13 10.86 15.39
C GLU A 124 -10.45 9.57 14.62
N THR A 125 -9.83 9.38 13.45
CA THR A 125 -9.94 8.12 12.69
C THR A 125 -9.51 6.93 13.54
N SER A 126 -8.36 7.04 14.23
CA SER A 126 -7.88 5.96 15.11
C SER A 126 -8.88 5.64 16.21
N SER A 127 -9.47 6.68 16.83
CA SER A 127 -10.48 6.51 17.88
C SER A 127 -11.74 5.77 17.39
N HIS A 128 -12.16 6.00 16.13
CA HIS A 128 -13.28 5.28 15.53
C HIS A 128 -12.92 3.82 15.26
N LEU A 129 -11.73 3.55 14.71
CA LEU A 129 -11.25 2.19 14.44
C LEU A 129 -11.09 1.38 15.73
N ASP A 130 -10.49 1.98 16.77
CA ASP A 130 -10.33 1.35 18.09
C ASP A 130 -11.69 0.96 18.70
N ARG A 131 -12.68 1.85 18.58
CA ARG A 131 -14.05 1.63 19.07
C ARG A 131 -14.76 0.50 18.32
N ALA A 132 -14.54 0.41 17.01
CA ALA A 132 -15.07 -0.66 16.17
C ALA A 132 -14.32 -2.01 16.37
N GLY A 133 -13.16 -2.01 17.06
CA GLY A 133 -12.32 -3.19 17.21
C GLY A 133 -11.61 -3.60 15.92
N LEU A 134 -11.49 -2.69 14.95
CA LEU A 134 -10.76 -2.89 13.71
C LEU A 134 -9.29 -2.57 13.92
N GLN A 135 -8.41 -3.55 13.75
CA GLN A 135 -6.97 -3.33 13.87
C GLN A 135 -6.43 -2.52 12.68
N TYR A 136 -5.40 -1.73 12.91
CA TYR A 136 -4.74 -0.95 11.85
C TYR A 136 -3.25 -0.81 12.09
N ALA A 137 -2.46 -0.83 11.04
CA ALA A 137 -1.02 -0.68 11.07
C ALA A 137 -0.56 0.62 10.37
N GLY A 138 0.64 1.09 10.71
CA GLY A 138 1.28 2.19 10.03
C GLY A 138 0.92 3.58 10.54
N TYR A 139 0.20 3.69 11.65
CA TYR A 139 -0.03 4.92 12.41
C TYR A 139 0.35 4.73 13.88
N GLY A 140 0.86 5.78 14.50
CA GLY A 140 1.17 5.77 15.93
C GLY A 140 1.47 7.16 16.49
N ASP A 141 1.46 7.27 17.83
CA ASP A 141 1.73 8.53 18.54
C ASP A 141 3.22 8.91 18.57
N SER A 142 4.06 8.07 18.02
CA SER A 142 5.48 8.32 17.79
C SER A 142 5.94 7.62 16.50
N TYR A 143 7.12 7.99 15.99
CA TYR A 143 7.73 7.32 14.84
C TYR A 143 7.83 5.80 15.02
N TRP A 144 8.28 5.35 16.20
CA TRP A 144 8.45 3.92 16.48
C TRP A 144 7.10 3.19 16.60
N ALA A 145 6.11 3.84 17.19
CA ALA A 145 4.76 3.28 17.27
C ALA A 145 4.10 3.15 15.88
N ALA A 146 4.36 4.10 14.98
CA ALA A 146 3.89 4.04 13.61
C ALA A 146 4.58 2.92 12.80
N LYS A 147 5.87 2.68 13.04
CA LYS A 147 6.66 1.60 12.39
C LYS A 147 6.34 0.21 12.91
N ALA A 148 5.90 0.09 14.17
CA ALA A 148 5.70 -1.20 14.80
C ALA A 148 4.61 -2.02 14.12
N ALA A 149 4.82 -3.34 14.06
CA ALA A 149 3.78 -4.27 13.63
C ALA A 149 2.55 -4.18 14.54
N ARG A 150 1.36 -4.29 13.95
CA ARG A 150 0.08 -4.46 14.65
C ARG A 150 -0.42 -5.88 14.43
N PHE A 151 -1.24 -6.36 15.35
CA PHE A 151 -1.60 -7.77 15.37
C PHE A 151 -3.10 -7.97 15.49
N TYR A 152 -3.61 -8.96 14.76
CA TYR A 152 -4.93 -9.52 14.90
C TYR A 152 -4.79 -11.02 15.17
N SER A 153 -5.57 -11.56 16.11
CA SER A 153 -5.54 -12.99 16.44
C SER A 153 -6.83 -13.65 16.00
N SER A 154 -6.72 -14.61 15.09
CA SER A 154 -7.79 -15.53 14.71
C SER A 154 -7.62 -16.87 15.42
N PRO A 155 -8.63 -17.75 15.39
CA PRO A 155 -8.47 -19.10 15.90
C PRO A 155 -7.39 -19.93 15.22
N ARG A 156 -7.01 -19.58 13.97
CA ARG A 156 -6.02 -20.31 13.14
C ARG A 156 -4.62 -19.72 13.17
N GLY A 157 -4.43 -18.61 13.85
CA GLY A 157 -3.12 -17.98 13.99
C GLY A 157 -3.19 -16.48 14.21
N ARG A 158 -2.09 -15.93 14.69
CA ARG A 158 -1.93 -14.50 14.92
C ARG A 158 -1.28 -13.85 13.70
N VAL A 159 -1.98 -12.92 13.06
CA VAL A 159 -1.49 -12.18 11.91
C VAL A 159 -0.92 -10.82 12.35
N GLY A 160 0.31 -10.54 11.95
CA GLY A 160 0.94 -9.22 12.07
C GLY A 160 0.84 -8.43 10.77
N MET A 161 0.81 -7.11 10.87
CA MET A 161 0.92 -6.20 9.72
C MET A 161 1.94 -5.10 10.01
N VAL A 162 2.84 -4.87 9.06
CA VAL A 162 3.69 -3.67 8.95
C VAL A 162 3.23 -2.90 7.73
N ALA A 163 2.91 -1.62 7.90
CA ALA A 163 2.41 -0.79 6.81
C ALA A 163 3.22 0.50 6.67
N VAL A 164 3.48 0.92 5.42
CA VAL A 164 4.23 2.12 5.08
C VAL A 164 3.60 2.87 3.90
N SER A 165 3.97 4.13 3.73
CA SER A 165 3.68 4.90 2.52
C SER A 165 4.96 5.55 1.99
N ASP A 166 5.09 5.60 0.67
CA ASP A 166 6.15 6.35 -0.02
C ASP A 166 5.84 7.85 -0.11
N HIS A 167 4.61 8.24 0.16
CA HIS A 167 4.19 9.63 0.26
C HIS A 167 4.85 10.27 1.49
N ASP A 168 5.11 11.59 1.44
CA ASP A 168 5.78 12.31 2.53
C ASP A 168 4.89 12.30 3.79
N PRO A 169 5.09 11.34 4.67
CA PRO A 169 4.22 11.17 5.82
C PRO A 169 4.62 12.16 6.90
N ARG A 170 3.64 12.66 7.61
CA ARG A 170 3.83 13.66 8.66
C ARG A 170 4.27 13.08 10.01
N ALA A 171 4.83 11.87 10.04
CA ALA A 171 5.52 11.39 11.22
C ALA A 171 6.92 12.01 11.29
N ALA A 172 7.22 12.77 12.34
CA ALA A 172 8.56 13.26 12.55
C ALA A 172 9.49 12.12 12.95
N VAL A 173 10.60 12.01 12.24
CA VAL A 173 11.64 11.01 12.52
C VAL A 173 12.27 11.32 13.88
N ALA A 174 12.41 10.29 14.73
CA ALA A 174 13.18 10.39 15.98
C ALA A 174 14.62 10.83 15.71
N ARG A 175 15.12 11.77 16.52
CA ARG A 175 16.51 12.26 16.46
C ARG A 175 17.09 12.28 17.87
N GLY A 176 18.16 11.52 18.11
CA GLY A 176 18.74 11.43 19.43
C GLY A 176 17.72 10.95 20.47
N GLU A 177 17.53 11.72 21.53
CA GLU A 177 16.56 11.44 22.61
C GLU A 177 15.10 11.80 22.25
N TRP A 178 14.86 12.40 21.09
CA TRP A 178 13.53 12.81 20.66
C TRP A 178 12.82 11.66 19.96
N PRO A 179 11.70 11.14 20.48
CA PRO A 179 10.98 10.00 19.93
C PRO A 179 10.28 10.28 18.59
N GLY A 180 10.29 11.52 18.13
CA GLY A 180 9.51 12.00 17.00
C GLY A 180 8.11 12.43 17.42
N ILE A 181 7.29 12.79 16.47
CA ILE A 181 5.87 13.09 16.65
C ILE A 181 5.00 12.00 16.02
N GLY A 182 3.79 11.82 16.53
CA GLY A 182 2.81 10.89 15.98
C GLY A 182 2.45 11.20 14.53
N GLY A 183 2.12 10.16 13.80
CA GLY A 183 1.74 10.23 12.39
C GLY A 183 1.89 8.90 11.67
N LEU A 184 2.07 8.95 10.36
CA LEU A 184 2.13 7.79 9.49
C LEU A 184 3.55 7.21 9.38
N SER A 185 3.64 5.92 9.10
CA SER A 185 4.90 5.19 8.92
C SER A 185 5.49 5.48 7.53
N PRO A 186 6.69 6.05 7.43
CA PRO A 186 7.29 6.39 6.14
C PRO A 186 8.12 5.26 5.53
N LEU A 187 8.10 5.19 4.19
CA LEU A 187 9.19 4.67 3.38
C LEU A 187 9.49 5.74 2.32
N ARG A 188 10.20 6.79 2.72
CA ARG A 188 10.47 7.93 1.83
C ARG A 188 11.33 7.50 0.65
N VAL A 189 10.97 7.98 -0.53
CA VAL A 189 11.73 7.77 -1.75
C VAL A 189 12.11 9.10 -2.40
N THR A 190 13.29 9.14 -2.99
CA THR A 190 13.73 10.26 -3.83
C THR A 190 13.59 9.87 -5.27
N ARG A 191 12.80 10.62 -6.02
CA ARG A 191 12.62 10.44 -7.46
C ARG A 191 13.67 11.22 -8.23
N TYR A 192 14.32 10.55 -9.16
CA TYR A 192 15.23 11.15 -10.14
C TYR A 192 14.67 11.03 -11.54
N PHE A 193 14.74 12.13 -12.30
CA PHE A 193 14.57 12.10 -13.74
C PHE A 193 15.89 11.68 -14.36
N MET A 194 15.92 10.50 -14.96
CA MET A 194 17.09 10.01 -15.68
C MET A 194 17.07 10.59 -17.10
N VAL A 195 18.09 11.39 -17.42
CA VAL A 195 18.16 12.18 -18.65
C VAL A 195 19.25 11.64 -19.58
N PRO A 196 18.93 11.29 -20.84
CA PRO A 196 19.91 10.87 -21.84
C PRO A 196 21.03 11.89 -22.05
N GLU A 197 22.18 11.41 -22.52
CA GLU A 197 23.38 12.24 -22.66
C GLU A 197 23.22 13.44 -23.58
N ASP A 198 22.55 13.27 -24.71
CA ASP A 198 22.26 14.34 -25.69
C ASP A 198 21.32 15.42 -25.15
N SER A 199 20.46 15.10 -24.20
CA SER A 199 19.57 16.04 -23.53
C SER A 199 20.18 16.65 -22.27
N TRP A 200 21.24 16.03 -21.72
CA TRP A 200 21.88 16.45 -20.47
C TRP A 200 22.54 17.83 -20.56
N GLU A 201 23.26 18.09 -21.66
CA GLU A 201 23.90 19.40 -21.90
C GLU A 201 22.89 20.55 -22.06
N ALA A 202 21.76 20.24 -22.69
CA ALA A 202 20.66 21.20 -22.80
C ALA A 202 20.06 21.55 -21.45
N LEU A 203 19.87 20.55 -20.59
CA LEU A 203 19.39 20.74 -19.22
C LEU A 203 20.37 21.57 -18.38
N GLN A 204 21.67 21.31 -18.48
CA GLN A 204 22.71 22.09 -17.79
C GLN A 204 22.67 23.55 -18.27
N THR A 205 22.61 23.77 -19.58
CA THR A 205 22.54 25.09 -20.17
C THR A 205 21.31 25.86 -19.69
N MET A 206 20.14 25.21 -19.68
CA MET A 206 18.90 25.79 -19.16
C MET A 206 19.03 26.20 -17.70
N ARG A 207 19.54 25.32 -16.83
CA ARG A 207 19.78 25.63 -15.43
C ARG A 207 20.67 26.86 -15.24
N ASP A 208 21.78 26.94 -16.00
CA ASP A 208 22.79 27.98 -15.83
C ASP A 208 22.28 29.36 -16.32
N HIS A 209 21.28 29.39 -17.19
CA HIS A 209 20.66 30.63 -17.65
C HIS A 209 19.53 31.15 -16.73
N PHE A 210 19.13 30.39 -15.72
CA PHE A 210 18.15 30.87 -14.76
C PHE A 210 18.81 31.81 -13.74
N PRO A 211 18.38 33.08 -13.65
CA PRO A 211 18.85 33.99 -12.60
C PRO A 211 18.56 33.41 -11.24
N ASN A 212 19.58 33.26 -10.42
CA ASN A 212 19.47 32.54 -9.11
C ASN A 212 19.17 31.04 -9.26
N GLY A 213 19.65 30.43 -10.32
CA GLY A 213 19.34 29.10 -10.86
C GLY A 213 19.24 27.90 -9.92
N THR A 214 19.69 28.04 -8.70
CA THR A 214 19.63 27.00 -7.67
C THR A 214 18.89 27.46 -6.42
N GLY A 215 18.26 28.61 -6.45
CA GLY A 215 17.63 29.24 -5.29
C GLY A 215 16.82 28.28 -4.43
N PHE A 216 15.83 28.76 -3.76
CA PHE A 216 15.00 28.08 -2.77
C PHE A 216 14.49 26.66 -3.17
N TYR A 217 14.47 26.33 -4.48
CA TYR A 217 13.95 25.07 -5.03
C TYR A 217 15.02 24.00 -5.33
N ALA A 218 16.29 24.27 -5.11
CA ALA A 218 17.36 23.31 -5.38
C ALA A 218 17.86 22.66 -4.08
N ARG A 219 17.09 21.76 -3.52
CA ARG A 219 17.55 20.89 -2.44
C ARG A 219 18.14 19.62 -3.03
N GLY A 220 19.44 19.58 -3.22
CA GLY A 220 20.16 18.41 -3.72
C GLY A 220 21.60 18.72 -4.07
N ALA A 221 22.41 17.69 -4.27
CA ALA A 221 23.76 17.82 -4.72
C ALA A 221 23.80 18.14 -6.21
N ASN A 222 24.59 19.14 -6.62
CA ASN A 222 24.94 19.37 -8.01
C ASN A 222 26.32 18.76 -8.28
N SER A 223 26.38 17.92 -9.30
CA SER A 223 27.62 17.29 -9.78
C SER A 223 27.62 17.23 -11.31
N ALA A 224 28.64 16.65 -11.90
CA ALA A 224 28.68 16.38 -13.33
C ALA A 224 27.51 15.48 -13.82
N GLU A 225 26.98 14.64 -12.92
CA GLU A 225 25.98 13.62 -13.23
C GLU A 225 24.65 13.79 -12.51
N GLN A 226 24.52 14.82 -11.65
CA GLN A 226 23.28 15.11 -10.93
C GLN A 226 23.03 16.61 -10.84
N ILE A 227 21.78 16.99 -11.09
CA ILE A 227 21.32 18.39 -11.05
C ILE A 227 20.04 18.46 -10.24
N ALA A 228 19.96 19.39 -9.28
CA ALA A 228 18.72 19.81 -8.66
C ALA A 228 18.23 21.10 -9.34
N PHE A 229 17.05 21.06 -9.96
CA PHE A 229 16.52 22.18 -10.72
C PHE A 229 14.98 22.23 -10.65
N ILE A 230 14.42 23.40 -10.38
CA ILE A 230 12.96 23.65 -10.29
C ILE A 230 12.24 22.58 -9.43
N GLY A 231 12.78 22.31 -8.24
CA GLY A 231 12.18 21.37 -7.30
C GLY A 231 12.32 19.88 -7.66
N ASN A 232 12.97 19.57 -8.77
CA ASN A 232 13.18 18.19 -9.22
C ASN A 232 14.65 17.80 -9.14
N GLN A 233 14.89 16.49 -9.04
CA GLN A 233 16.21 15.87 -9.10
C GLN A 233 16.40 15.23 -10.47
N PHE A 234 17.49 15.54 -11.13
CA PHE A 234 17.85 14.99 -12.44
C PHE A 234 19.19 14.26 -12.32
N ARG A 235 19.30 13.12 -12.97
CA ARG A 235 20.55 12.39 -13.14
C ARG A 235 20.80 12.07 -14.59
N LYS A 236 22.08 12.04 -14.97
CA LYS A 236 22.50 11.56 -16.27
C LYS A 236 22.21 10.06 -16.37
N ALA A 237 21.53 9.64 -17.41
CA ALA A 237 21.28 8.24 -17.68
C ALA A 237 22.59 7.51 -18.10
N ALA A 238 22.63 6.21 -17.97
CA ALA A 238 23.74 5.40 -18.41
C ALA A 238 23.96 5.53 -19.94
N PRO A 239 25.20 5.40 -20.42
CA PRO A 239 25.51 5.45 -21.86
C PRO A 239 24.64 4.44 -22.64
N GLY A 240 24.10 4.92 -23.79
CA GLY A 240 23.25 4.10 -24.67
C GLY A 240 21.75 4.18 -24.35
N ILE A 241 21.35 4.81 -23.27
CA ILE A 241 19.94 5.11 -22.96
C ILE A 241 19.55 6.33 -23.79
N THR A 242 18.47 6.21 -24.55
CA THR A 242 17.96 7.27 -25.47
C THR A 242 16.66 7.90 -24.99
N GLU A 243 15.97 7.30 -24.02
CA GLU A 243 14.71 7.79 -23.47
C GLU A 243 14.86 8.13 -21.99
N SER A 244 14.18 9.20 -21.58
CA SER A 244 14.13 9.58 -20.17
C SER A 244 13.21 8.64 -19.39
N TYR A 245 13.58 8.32 -18.14
CA TYR A 245 12.78 7.49 -17.25
C TYR A 245 12.91 7.96 -15.79
N TYR A 246 12.04 7.48 -14.92
CA TYR A 246 12.16 7.71 -13.48
C TYR A 246 13.02 6.61 -12.83
N HIS A 247 13.82 7.03 -11.89
CA HIS A 247 14.55 6.15 -10.96
C HIS A 247 14.27 6.59 -9.53
N TYR A 248 14.12 5.64 -8.63
CA TYR A 248 13.74 5.92 -7.24
C TYR A 248 14.74 5.33 -6.27
N GLU A 249 15.17 6.13 -5.31
CA GLU A 249 16.03 5.68 -4.20
C GLU A 249 15.28 5.75 -2.89
N MET A 250 15.16 4.60 -2.22
CA MET A 250 14.59 4.51 -0.87
C MET A 250 15.50 5.15 0.17
N ASN A 251 14.91 5.85 1.13
CA ASN A 251 15.64 6.30 2.30
C ASN A 251 16.11 5.08 3.10
N GLN A 252 17.43 4.92 3.23
CA GLN A 252 18.04 3.73 3.83
C GLN A 252 17.67 3.52 5.29
N ARG A 253 17.45 4.59 6.04
CA ARG A 253 16.98 4.51 7.42
C ARG A 253 15.55 4.00 7.49
N ASP A 254 14.64 4.57 6.70
CA ASP A 254 13.24 4.13 6.68
C ASP A 254 13.14 2.65 6.27
N LEU A 255 13.94 2.23 5.28
CA LEU A 255 14.02 0.84 4.84
C LEU A 255 14.53 -0.05 6.00
N SER A 256 15.68 0.28 6.58
CA SER A 256 16.27 -0.49 7.68
C SER A 256 15.32 -0.64 8.86
N ASP A 257 14.68 0.47 9.29
CA ASP A 257 13.73 0.47 10.41
C ASP A 257 12.47 -0.35 10.07
N THR A 258 12.00 -0.30 8.82
CA THR A 258 10.85 -1.11 8.36
C THR A 258 11.19 -2.60 8.35
N LEU A 259 12.35 -2.98 7.82
CA LEU A 259 12.80 -4.38 7.82
C LEU A 259 13.01 -4.91 9.24
N ALA A 260 13.50 -4.08 10.17
CA ALA A 260 13.58 -4.44 11.58
C ALA A 260 12.20 -4.68 12.20
N SER A 261 11.21 -3.83 11.87
CA SER A 261 9.82 -4.02 12.32
C SER A 261 9.17 -5.30 11.77
N ILE A 262 9.51 -5.68 10.52
CA ILE A 262 9.04 -6.95 9.93
C ILE A 262 9.61 -8.15 10.71
N ARG A 263 10.92 -8.18 10.94
CA ARG A 263 11.57 -9.25 11.72
C ARG A 263 11.00 -9.35 13.14
N GLU A 264 10.83 -8.21 13.82
CA GLU A 264 10.23 -8.17 15.15
C GLU A 264 8.77 -8.62 15.13
N GLY A 265 8.02 -8.21 14.11
CA GLY A 265 6.64 -8.64 13.90
C GLY A 265 6.53 -10.14 13.68
N LYS A 266 7.42 -10.74 12.89
CA LYS A 266 7.46 -12.20 12.62
C LYS A 266 7.69 -13.01 13.88
N ILE A 267 8.57 -12.54 14.77
CA ILE A 267 8.80 -13.23 16.08
C ILE A 267 7.54 -13.21 16.97
N LYS A 268 6.62 -12.27 16.75
CA LYS A 268 5.42 -12.04 17.57
C LYS A 268 4.12 -12.51 16.91
N SER A 269 4.20 -13.12 15.74
CA SER A 269 3.04 -13.58 14.97
C SER A 269 3.34 -14.86 14.20
N ASP A 270 2.29 -15.60 13.88
CA ASP A 270 2.36 -16.82 13.07
C ASP A 270 2.44 -16.49 11.58
N PHE A 271 1.94 -15.30 11.20
CA PHE A 271 1.92 -14.79 9.84
C PHE A 271 2.15 -13.28 9.86
N ILE A 272 2.93 -12.75 8.92
CA ILE A 272 3.11 -11.31 8.80
C ILE A 272 2.89 -10.82 7.37
N THR A 273 2.02 -9.81 7.23
CA THR A 273 1.80 -9.10 5.98
C THR A 273 2.49 -7.74 5.99
N VAL A 274 3.00 -7.34 4.83
CA VAL A 274 3.58 -6.01 4.62
C VAL A 274 2.75 -5.25 3.60
N ALA A 275 2.32 -4.06 3.97
CA ALA A 275 1.52 -3.19 3.11
C ALA A 275 2.30 -1.92 2.72
N ILE A 276 2.18 -1.52 1.46
CA ILE A 276 2.65 -0.21 1.00
C ILE A 276 1.58 0.48 0.16
N HIS A 277 1.39 1.78 0.42
CA HIS A 277 0.65 2.65 -0.46
C HIS A 277 1.62 3.52 -1.26
N ALA A 278 1.62 3.35 -2.60
CA ALA A 278 2.63 3.91 -3.49
C ALA A 278 2.04 4.35 -4.83
N HIS A 279 2.28 5.63 -5.20
CA HIS A 279 1.79 6.24 -6.44
C HIS A 279 2.85 6.33 -7.55
N HIS A 280 3.96 5.64 -7.43
CA HIS A 280 5.08 5.78 -8.34
C HIS A 280 5.02 4.84 -9.54
N PHE A 281 5.52 5.37 -10.69
CA PHE A 281 5.63 4.69 -11.98
C PHE A 281 7.05 4.83 -12.51
N LEU A 282 7.47 3.94 -13.36
CA LEU A 282 8.80 3.98 -13.99
C LEU A 282 8.87 4.97 -15.16
N GLU A 283 7.77 5.17 -15.89
CA GLU A 283 7.73 5.96 -17.11
C GLU A 283 7.44 7.44 -16.87
N THR A 284 8.03 8.30 -17.72
CA THR A 284 7.83 9.75 -17.68
C THR A 284 6.61 10.22 -18.48
N THR A 285 6.15 9.40 -19.43
CA THR A 285 5.01 9.70 -20.29
C THR A 285 3.71 9.33 -19.60
N GLY A 286 3.03 10.27 -19.03
CA GLY A 286 1.80 10.06 -18.29
C GLY A 286 1.93 10.50 -16.85
N GLY A 287 2.41 11.70 -16.66
CA GLY A 287 2.56 12.26 -15.32
C GLY A 287 1.29 12.10 -14.49
N TYR A 288 1.40 12.30 -13.19
CA TYR A 288 0.37 12.20 -12.14
C TYR A 288 -1.04 12.70 -12.50
N ARG A 289 -1.17 13.58 -13.50
CA ARG A 289 -2.48 14.00 -14.03
C ARG A 289 -3.26 12.89 -14.71
N GLY A 290 -2.58 11.86 -15.18
CA GLY A 290 -3.22 10.67 -15.71
C GLY A 290 -3.37 9.58 -14.66
N GLU A 291 -2.70 9.72 -13.50
CA GLU A 291 -2.60 8.62 -12.51
C GLU A 291 -2.32 7.27 -13.21
N GLY A 292 -1.54 7.30 -14.30
CA GLY A 292 -1.31 6.17 -15.18
C GLY A 292 -2.55 5.66 -15.92
N ILE A 293 -3.67 6.34 -15.81
CA ILE A 293 -4.99 5.87 -16.23
C ILE A 293 -5.37 6.48 -17.58
N ALA A 294 -4.75 7.61 -17.94
CA ALA A 294 -5.10 8.34 -19.18
C ALA A 294 -4.84 7.53 -20.45
N GLU A 295 -4.05 6.46 -20.36
CA GLU A 295 -3.73 5.60 -21.49
C GLU A 295 -3.94 4.15 -21.07
N ALA A 296 -5.20 3.71 -21.11
CA ALA A 296 -5.58 2.32 -20.85
C ALA A 296 -4.73 1.31 -21.65
N GLU A 297 -4.20 1.71 -22.78
CA GLU A 297 -3.28 0.93 -23.60
C GLU A 297 -1.95 0.65 -22.89
N HIS A 298 -1.40 1.62 -22.14
CA HIS A 298 -0.14 1.44 -21.41
C HIS A 298 -0.30 0.54 -20.17
N ILE A 299 -1.42 0.64 -19.48
CA ILE A 299 -1.71 -0.21 -18.31
C ILE A 299 -1.87 -1.68 -18.73
N ASP A 300 -2.38 -1.95 -19.93
CA ASP A 300 -2.52 -3.31 -20.45
C ASP A 300 -1.21 -3.93 -20.95
N THR A 301 -0.21 -3.12 -21.27
CA THR A 301 1.03 -3.57 -21.92
C THR A 301 2.26 -3.42 -21.07
N ASN A 302 2.24 -2.53 -20.07
CA ASN A 302 3.38 -2.25 -19.20
C ASN A 302 2.95 -2.28 -17.73
N PRO A 303 3.54 -3.17 -16.92
CA PRO A 303 3.27 -3.24 -15.49
C PRO A 303 3.65 -1.97 -14.74
N SER A 304 4.44 -1.07 -15.36
CA SER A 304 4.84 0.25 -14.84
C SER A 304 5.11 0.28 -13.33
N ILE A 305 5.83 -0.72 -12.84
CA ILE A 305 6.19 -0.85 -11.44
C ILE A 305 7.46 -0.03 -11.22
N ALA A 306 7.40 0.96 -10.33
CA ALA A 306 8.58 1.74 -9.96
C ALA A 306 9.71 0.81 -9.47
N ASP A 307 10.93 1.07 -9.88
CA ASP A 307 12.10 0.17 -9.74
C ASP A 307 12.45 -0.18 -8.29
N TYR A 308 12.15 0.69 -7.33
CA TYR A 308 12.37 0.41 -5.90
C TYR A 308 11.36 -0.60 -5.32
N LEU A 309 10.16 -0.69 -5.90
CA LEU A 309 9.07 -1.46 -5.32
C LEU A 309 9.33 -2.99 -5.30
N PRO A 310 9.84 -3.60 -6.40
CA PRO A 310 10.27 -5.00 -6.34
C PRO A 310 11.43 -5.24 -5.38
N VAL A 311 12.36 -4.27 -5.26
CA VAL A 311 13.47 -4.35 -4.31
C VAL A 311 12.96 -4.37 -2.87
N PHE A 312 12.03 -3.47 -2.54
CA PHE A 312 11.42 -3.44 -1.20
C PHE A 312 10.58 -4.68 -0.91
N ALA A 313 9.73 -5.11 -1.85
CA ALA A 313 8.87 -6.27 -1.67
C ALA A 313 9.67 -7.55 -1.40
N LYS A 314 10.71 -7.81 -2.20
CA LYS A 314 11.60 -8.97 -2.00
C LYS A 314 12.38 -8.85 -0.69
N ALA A 315 12.90 -7.67 -0.36
CA ALA A 315 13.55 -7.45 0.93
C ALA A 315 12.60 -7.68 2.11
N ALA A 316 11.32 -7.33 1.99
CA ALA A 316 10.31 -7.61 3.01
C ALA A 316 10.11 -9.12 3.20
N ILE A 317 9.96 -9.88 2.10
CA ILE A 317 9.85 -11.35 2.14
C ILE A 317 11.12 -11.98 2.75
N ASP A 318 12.31 -11.57 2.31
CA ASP A 318 13.58 -12.08 2.83
C ASP A 318 13.79 -11.76 4.32
N ASN A 319 13.05 -10.79 4.87
CA ASN A 319 13.03 -10.44 6.29
C ASN A 319 11.84 -11.03 7.06
N GLY A 320 11.14 -11.99 6.48
CA GLY A 320 10.12 -12.80 7.14
C GLY A 320 8.67 -12.46 6.82
N ALA A 321 8.40 -11.56 5.86
CA ALA A 321 7.02 -11.34 5.41
C ALA A 321 6.47 -12.57 4.68
N ASP A 322 5.24 -12.95 5.00
CA ASP A 322 4.53 -14.06 4.36
C ASP A 322 3.66 -13.60 3.18
N LEU A 323 3.36 -12.30 3.11
CA LEU A 323 2.58 -11.68 2.05
C LEU A 323 2.96 -10.20 1.92
N PHE A 324 3.02 -9.71 0.68
CA PHE A 324 3.21 -8.29 0.38
C PHE A 324 2.03 -7.75 -0.43
N GLN A 325 1.45 -6.62 0.03
CA GLN A 325 0.33 -5.95 -0.63
C GLN A 325 0.67 -4.50 -0.99
N GLY A 326 0.65 -4.18 -2.29
CA GLY A 326 0.81 -2.84 -2.84
C GLY A 326 -0.53 -2.23 -3.25
N THR A 327 -0.71 -0.96 -2.92
CA THR A 327 -1.88 -0.14 -3.28
C THR A 327 -1.44 1.25 -3.74
N GLY A 328 -2.37 2.17 -4.01
CA GLY A 328 -2.12 3.58 -4.34
C GLY A 328 -2.14 3.89 -5.83
N VAL A 329 -1.75 2.99 -6.68
CA VAL A 329 -1.72 3.22 -8.13
C VAL A 329 -3.13 3.24 -8.74
N HIS A 330 -4.13 2.88 -7.97
CA HIS A 330 -5.55 2.81 -8.38
C HIS A 330 -5.82 1.91 -9.59
N ALA A 331 -4.95 0.96 -9.86
CA ALA A 331 -5.07 -0.01 -10.94
C ALA A 331 -4.41 -1.33 -10.53
N LEU A 332 -4.82 -2.41 -11.18
CA LEU A 332 -4.18 -3.71 -10.99
C LEU A 332 -2.80 -3.70 -11.63
N ARG A 333 -1.80 -4.18 -10.88
CA ARG A 333 -0.47 -4.53 -11.35
C ARG A 333 -0.24 -6.03 -11.29
N GLY A 334 0.86 -6.50 -11.84
CA GLY A 334 1.21 -7.92 -11.83
C GLY A 334 1.36 -8.50 -10.43
N ILE A 335 1.19 -9.79 -10.34
CA ILE A 335 1.41 -10.59 -9.14
C ILE A 335 2.70 -11.38 -9.33
N GLU A 336 3.59 -11.38 -8.35
CA GLU A 336 4.80 -12.19 -8.33
C GLU A 336 4.73 -13.22 -7.20
N ILE A 337 5.16 -14.45 -7.46
CA ILE A 337 5.42 -15.43 -6.41
C ILE A 337 6.93 -15.47 -6.20
N TYR A 338 7.38 -15.01 -5.04
CA TYR A 338 8.80 -14.96 -4.67
C TYR A 338 9.03 -15.76 -3.39
N ASN A 339 9.94 -16.72 -3.42
CA ASN A 339 10.21 -17.63 -2.31
C ASN A 339 8.92 -18.22 -1.70
N ASN A 340 8.02 -18.68 -2.58
CA ASN A 340 6.70 -19.21 -2.22
C ASN A 340 5.81 -18.23 -1.42
N ARG A 341 5.97 -16.93 -1.64
CA ARG A 341 5.20 -15.85 -0.99
C ARG A 341 4.60 -14.94 -2.08
N PRO A 342 3.34 -14.55 -1.97
CA PRO A 342 2.70 -13.70 -2.96
C PRO A 342 3.07 -12.23 -2.75
N ILE A 343 3.42 -11.56 -3.84
CA ILE A 343 3.64 -10.13 -3.94
C ILE A 343 2.60 -9.54 -4.88
N PHE A 344 1.70 -8.73 -4.35
CA PHE A 344 0.73 -7.95 -5.13
C PHE A 344 1.28 -6.54 -5.31
N TYR A 345 1.70 -6.17 -6.52
CA TYR A 345 2.26 -4.84 -6.78
C TYR A 345 1.22 -3.72 -6.91
N GLY A 346 -0.05 -4.08 -7.10
CA GLY A 346 -1.19 -3.15 -7.15
C GLY A 346 -2.50 -3.91 -7.19
N LEU A 347 -3.38 -3.64 -6.22
CA LEU A 347 -4.65 -4.33 -6.03
C LEU A 347 -5.85 -3.55 -6.58
N GLY A 348 -5.63 -2.33 -7.11
CA GLY A 348 -6.69 -1.45 -7.60
C GLY A 348 -7.52 -0.81 -6.50
N GLU A 349 -8.58 -0.09 -6.88
CA GLU A 349 -9.55 0.47 -5.96
C GLU A 349 -10.66 -0.54 -5.68
N PHE A 350 -10.75 -0.97 -4.42
CA PHE A 350 -11.78 -1.93 -4.02
C PHE A 350 -13.13 -1.24 -3.75
N ILE A 351 -13.12 -0.13 -3.01
CA ILE A 351 -14.27 0.77 -2.82
C ILE A 351 -13.85 2.17 -3.25
N ARG A 352 -14.74 2.86 -4.00
CA ARG A 352 -14.45 4.20 -4.48
C ARG A 352 -15.64 5.14 -4.26
N GLN A 353 -15.88 5.54 -3.02
CA GLN A 353 -16.85 6.56 -2.67
C GLN A 353 -16.14 7.92 -2.52
N MET A 354 -15.93 8.62 -3.64
CA MET A 354 -15.28 9.94 -3.65
C MET A 354 -16.25 11.11 -3.55
N ASP A 355 -17.52 10.82 -3.48
CA ASP A 355 -18.58 11.84 -3.60
C ASP A 355 -18.88 12.55 -2.31
N VAL A 356 -18.43 12.01 -1.24
CA VAL A 356 -18.82 12.46 0.07
C VAL A 356 -17.66 13.20 0.69
N ILE A 357 -17.97 14.38 0.97
CA ILE A 357 -17.31 15.32 1.85
C ILE A 357 -16.55 16.39 1.15
N GLY A 358 -17.35 17.21 0.64
CA GLY A 358 -17.00 18.55 0.51
C GLY A 358 -17.02 19.41 1.74
N LEU A 359 -16.31 19.12 2.79
CA LEU A 359 -15.91 20.17 3.72
C LEU A 359 -15.02 21.19 2.98
N SER A 360 -14.41 20.79 1.88
CA SER A 360 -13.56 21.62 1.01
C SER A 360 -14.15 21.96 -0.34
N GLY A 361 -15.36 21.48 -0.68
CA GLY A 361 -15.96 21.68 -1.99
C GLY A 361 -15.29 20.92 -3.15
N ARG A 362 -14.35 20.02 -2.88
CA ARG A 362 -13.68 19.22 -3.91
C ARG A 362 -14.49 18.01 -4.36
N GLY A 363 -15.41 17.54 -3.57
CA GLY A 363 -16.28 16.39 -3.87
C GLY A 363 -17.59 16.78 -4.53
N ASP A 364 -17.59 17.50 -5.66
CA ASP A 364 -18.84 17.65 -6.40
C ASP A 364 -19.16 16.33 -7.11
N PRO A 365 -20.17 15.57 -6.61
CA PRO A 365 -20.53 14.28 -7.20
C PRO A 365 -20.97 14.41 -8.66
N ARG A 366 -21.35 15.60 -9.09
CA ARG A 366 -21.78 15.89 -10.48
C ARG A 366 -20.59 15.90 -11.44
N ARG A 367 -19.36 16.09 -10.96
CA ARG A 367 -18.16 16.08 -11.83
C ARG A 367 -17.86 14.71 -12.41
N SER A 368 -18.31 13.66 -11.77
CA SER A 368 -18.09 12.28 -12.17
C SER A 368 -19.35 11.61 -12.76
N ILE A 369 -20.53 12.24 -12.63
CA ILE A 369 -21.74 11.77 -13.32
C ILE A 369 -21.54 11.96 -14.83
N GLY A 370 -21.54 10.85 -15.56
CA GLY A 370 -21.38 10.85 -17.01
C GLY A 370 -19.95 10.90 -17.52
N GLN A 371 -18.93 10.75 -16.63
CA GLN A 371 -17.63 10.30 -17.09
C GLN A 371 -17.73 8.79 -17.36
N PRO A 372 -17.62 8.37 -18.61
CA PRO A 372 -17.90 6.99 -18.94
C PRO A 372 -16.80 6.09 -18.35
N ASP A 373 -17.20 5.07 -17.58
CA ASP A 373 -16.35 3.92 -17.28
C ASP A 373 -15.77 3.33 -18.56
N ALA A 374 -16.42 3.57 -19.71
CA ALA A 374 -15.98 3.15 -21.02
C ALA A 374 -14.66 3.80 -21.48
N GLU A 375 -14.30 5.00 -20.99
CA GLU A 375 -13.01 5.62 -21.31
C GLU A 375 -11.86 5.10 -20.43
N PHE A 376 -12.18 4.68 -19.18
CA PHE A 376 -11.17 4.19 -18.23
C PHE A 376 -11.68 3.02 -17.37
N PRO A 377 -12.10 1.91 -17.96
CA PRO A 377 -12.67 0.80 -17.20
C PRO A 377 -11.70 0.21 -16.19
N VAL A 378 -10.40 0.33 -16.46
CA VAL A 378 -9.31 -0.22 -15.65
C VAL A 378 -9.28 0.36 -14.23
N LYS A 379 -9.67 1.62 -14.07
CA LYS A 379 -9.69 2.30 -12.77
C LYS A 379 -10.72 1.74 -11.79
N PHE A 380 -11.79 1.13 -12.32
CA PHE A 380 -12.90 0.61 -11.53
C PHE A 380 -12.87 -0.91 -11.39
N GLU A 381 -11.76 -1.51 -11.80
CA GLU A 381 -11.52 -2.94 -11.73
C GLU A 381 -10.53 -3.24 -10.60
N SER A 382 -10.90 -4.20 -9.76
CA SER A 382 -10.12 -4.66 -8.63
C SER A 382 -10.25 -6.17 -8.49
N ILE A 383 -9.66 -6.72 -7.44
CA ILE A 383 -9.76 -8.14 -7.11
C ILE A 383 -9.93 -8.34 -5.61
N ILE A 384 -10.51 -9.48 -5.23
CA ILE A 384 -10.31 -10.11 -3.94
C ILE A 384 -9.38 -11.28 -4.17
N ALA A 385 -8.22 -11.29 -3.52
CA ALA A 385 -7.27 -12.40 -3.57
C ALA A 385 -7.36 -13.20 -2.26
N ILE A 386 -7.84 -14.44 -2.33
CA ILE A 386 -7.86 -15.38 -1.20
C ILE A 386 -6.62 -16.24 -1.31
N ASN A 387 -5.74 -16.12 -0.33
CA ASN A 387 -4.48 -16.87 -0.26
C ASN A 387 -4.63 -17.97 0.77
N GLU A 388 -4.39 -19.23 0.40
CA GLU A 388 -4.50 -20.42 1.25
C GLU A 388 -3.10 -20.95 1.58
N TYR A 389 -2.87 -21.26 2.86
CA TYR A 389 -1.58 -21.74 3.37
C TYR A 389 -1.73 -23.09 4.07
N ALA A 390 -0.70 -23.94 3.94
CA ALA A 390 -0.51 -25.15 4.72
C ALA A 390 1.00 -25.35 4.96
N ASP A 391 1.36 -25.87 6.13
CA ASP A 391 2.77 -26.01 6.54
C ASP A 391 3.57 -24.70 6.47
N GLY A 392 2.89 -23.55 6.64
CA GLY A 392 3.49 -22.23 6.51
C GLY A 392 3.82 -21.81 5.06
N GLU A 393 3.43 -22.59 4.06
CA GLU A 393 3.69 -22.36 2.64
C GLU A 393 2.41 -22.03 1.88
N LEU A 394 2.51 -21.13 0.90
CA LEU A 394 1.41 -20.80 0.00
C LEU A 394 1.02 -22.03 -0.83
N GLN A 395 -0.25 -22.39 -0.81
CA GLN A 395 -0.80 -23.51 -1.59
C GLN A 395 -1.52 -23.02 -2.84
N GLU A 396 -2.35 -22.01 -2.70
CA GLU A 396 -3.16 -21.48 -3.78
C GLU A 396 -3.53 -20.01 -3.55
N VAL A 397 -3.58 -19.22 -4.62
CA VAL A 397 -4.24 -17.91 -4.63
C VAL A 397 -5.47 -18.00 -5.52
N ARG A 398 -6.64 -17.72 -4.99
CA ARG A 398 -7.88 -17.58 -5.76
C ARG A 398 -8.19 -16.10 -5.96
N ILE A 399 -8.29 -15.69 -7.22
CA ILE A 399 -8.50 -14.30 -7.61
C ILE A 399 -9.95 -14.14 -8.07
N TYR A 400 -10.70 -13.35 -7.35
CA TYR A 400 -12.09 -13.01 -7.67
C TYR A 400 -12.15 -11.58 -8.23
N PRO A 401 -12.43 -11.42 -9.53
CA PRO A 401 -12.56 -10.10 -10.14
C PRO A 401 -13.75 -9.31 -9.59
N VAL A 402 -13.51 -8.03 -9.34
CA VAL A 402 -14.48 -7.09 -8.79
C VAL A 402 -14.54 -5.84 -9.66
N GLU A 403 -15.74 -5.26 -9.80
CA GLU A 403 -15.96 -3.96 -10.42
C GLU A 403 -16.67 -2.99 -9.45
N ALA A 404 -16.27 -1.72 -9.44
CA ALA A 404 -16.84 -0.70 -8.54
C ALA A 404 -17.97 0.15 -9.17
N ARG A 405 -18.32 -0.04 -10.45
CA ARG A 405 -19.38 0.66 -11.18
C ARG A 405 -19.46 2.17 -10.94
N TYR A 406 -18.34 2.84 -11.14
CA TYR A 406 -18.28 4.27 -10.86
C TYR A 406 -19.16 5.14 -11.79
N ALA A 407 -19.49 4.69 -13.00
CA ALA A 407 -20.43 5.36 -13.89
C ALA A 407 -21.90 5.21 -13.49
N GLU A 408 -22.20 4.45 -12.43
CA GLU A 408 -23.55 4.32 -11.92
C GLU A 408 -24.12 5.72 -11.58
N THR A 409 -25.31 6.01 -12.06
CA THR A 409 -25.94 7.33 -11.89
C THR A 409 -26.55 7.54 -10.51
N LYS A 410 -26.85 6.44 -9.80
CA LYS A 410 -27.36 6.48 -8.44
C LYS A 410 -26.18 6.54 -7.47
N LEU A 411 -26.01 7.67 -6.79
CA LEU A 411 -24.93 7.87 -5.83
C LEU A 411 -24.84 6.77 -4.78
N ALA A 412 -25.98 6.28 -4.29
CA ALA A 412 -26.05 5.18 -3.33
C ALA A 412 -25.57 3.82 -3.87
N GLN A 413 -25.23 3.72 -5.14
CA GLN A 413 -24.80 2.47 -5.80
C GLN A 413 -23.44 2.62 -6.48
N ARG A 414 -22.92 3.84 -6.57
CA ARG A 414 -21.71 4.18 -7.28
C ARG A 414 -20.46 3.91 -6.43
N GLY A 415 -19.40 3.43 -7.07
CA GLY A 415 -18.13 3.15 -6.39
C GLY A 415 -18.19 1.98 -5.41
N ILE A 416 -19.22 1.15 -5.48
CA ILE A 416 -19.46 0.03 -4.57
C ILE A 416 -19.08 -1.28 -5.27
N PRO A 417 -18.24 -2.11 -4.66
CA PRO A 417 -17.71 -3.32 -5.27
C PRO A 417 -18.79 -4.37 -5.50
N ARG A 418 -18.75 -5.06 -6.61
CA ARG A 418 -19.55 -6.24 -6.93
C ARG A 418 -18.68 -7.27 -7.61
N ILE A 419 -19.01 -8.54 -7.44
CA ILE A 419 -18.39 -9.58 -8.26
C ILE A 419 -18.61 -9.24 -9.73
N ALA A 420 -17.54 -9.20 -10.50
CA ALA A 420 -17.57 -8.79 -11.88
C ALA A 420 -18.39 -9.78 -12.74
N PRO A 421 -19.28 -9.29 -13.63
CA PRO A 421 -19.96 -10.15 -14.60
C PRO A 421 -18.98 -10.91 -15.48
N PRO A 422 -19.35 -12.06 -16.07
CA PRO A 422 -18.40 -12.96 -16.78
C PRO A 422 -17.51 -12.26 -17.80
N ALA A 423 -18.05 -11.35 -18.62
CA ALA A 423 -17.27 -10.64 -19.64
C ALA A 423 -16.20 -9.72 -19.02
N ILE A 424 -16.54 -9.00 -17.95
CA ILE A 424 -15.63 -8.12 -17.22
C ILE A 424 -14.62 -8.97 -16.45
N ALA A 425 -15.05 -10.03 -15.77
CA ALA A 425 -14.16 -10.96 -15.07
C ALA A 425 -13.07 -11.53 -15.99
N GLN A 426 -13.46 -12.00 -17.18
CA GLN A 426 -12.51 -12.49 -18.18
C GLN A 426 -11.54 -11.41 -18.65
N ARG A 427 -11.96 -10.16 -18.82
CA ARG A 427 -11.10 -9.04 -19.19
C ARG A 427 -10.07 -8.76 -18.08
N ILE A 428 -10.52 -8.67 -16.84
CA ILE A 428 -9.65 -8.45 -15.66
C ILE A 428 -8.60 -9.56 -15.55
N LEU A 429 -9.03 -10.81 -15.62
CA LEU A 429 -8.14 -11.98 -15.48
C LEU A 429 -7.11 -12.06 -16.60
N ARG A 430 -7.51 -11.83 -17.86
CA ARG A 430 -6.56 -11.81 -18.99
C ARG A 430 -5.55 -10.68 -18.86
N ARG A 431 -5.96 -9.52 -18.34
CA ARG A 431 -5.03 -8.42 -18.05
C ARG A 431 -4.05 -8.82 -16.96
N LEU A 432 -4.50 -9.40 -15.86
CA LEU A 432 -3.62 -9.89 -14.79
C LEU A 432 -2.64 -10.96 -15.29
N GLN A 433 -3.07 -11.88 -16.17
CA GLN A 433 -2.17 -12.84 -16.80
C GLN A 433 -1.03 -12.13 -17.55
N LYS A 434 -1.36 -11.11 -18.38
CA LYS A 434 -0.36 -10.35 -19.13
C LYS A 434 0.61 -9.59 -18.20
N LEU A 435 0.08 -8.98 -17.13
CA LEU A 435 0.88 -8.22 -16.17
C LEU A 435 1.76 -9.11 -15.29
N SER A 436 1.34 -10.33 -15.01
CA SER A 436 2.04 -11.26 -14.11
C SER A 436 3.06 -12.15 -14.84
N ALA A 437 2.85 -12.43 -16.13
CA ALA A 437 3.74 -13.28 -16.91
C ALA A 437 5.20 -12.79 -16.95
N PRO A 438 5.52 -11.49 -17.11
CA PRO A 438 6.88 -10.98 -17.03
C PRO A 438 7.53 -11.14 -15.65
N LEU A 439 6.72 -11.33 -14.60
CA LEU A 439 7.16 -11.56 -13.23
C LEU A 439 7.31 -13.06 -12.91
N GLY A 440 7.12 -13.92 -13.91
CA GLY A 440 7.25 -15.38 -13.78
C GLY A 440 6.04 -16.07 -13.16
N THR A 441 4.91 -15.38 -13.01
CA THR A 441 3.71 -15.97 -12.40
C THR A 441 2.68 -16.35 -13.46
N GLU A 442 2.27 -17.60 -13.43
CA GLU A 442 1.19 -18.13 -14.28
C GLU A 442 -0.15 -18.04 -13.52
N ILE A 443 -1.16 -17.43 -14.17
CA ILE A 443 -2.53 -17.37 -13.65
C ILE A 443 -3.40 -18.27 -14.52
N GLN A 444 -3.93 -19.33 -13.96
CA GLN A 444 -4.89 -20.20 -14.63
C GLN A 444 -6.30 -19.64 -14.49
N ILE A 445 -7.02 -19.43 -15.61
CA ILE A 445 -8.41 -18.97 -15.56
C ILE A 445 -9.34 -20.19 -15.55
N VAL A 446 -10.12 -20.31 -14.48
CA VAL A 446 -11.11 -21.38 -14.30
C VAL A 446 -12.48 -20.75 -14.09
N GLY A 447 -13.37 -20.86 -15.08
CA GLY A 447 -14.63 -20.10 -15.07
C GLY A 447 -14.36 -18.59 -15.02
N ASN A 448 -14.84 -17.91 -13.98
CA ASN A 448 -14.68 -16.48 -13.78
C ASN A 448 -13.69 -16.12 -12.67
N ILE A 449 -12.83 -17.06 -12.25
CA ILE A 449 -11.79 -16.82 -11.24
C ILE A 449 -10.41 -17.15 -11.81
N GLY A 450 -9.39 -16.46 -11.28
CA GLY A 450 -7.98 -16.78 -11.53
C GLY A 450 -7.44 -17.67 -10.42
N ILE A 451 -6.54 -18.59 -10.77
CA ILE A 451 -5.87 -19.47 -9.81
C ILE A 451 -4.37 -19.40 -10.07
N ILE A 452 -3.61 -19.17 -8.98
CA ILE A 452 -2.16 -19.33 -8.97
C ILE A 452 -1.83 -20.51 -8.06
N ARG A 453 -0.97 -21.42 -8.52
CA ARG A 453 -0.35 -22.46 -7.70
C ARG A 453 1.16 -22.28 -7.80
N PRO A 454 1.85 -22.05 -6.68
CA PRO A 454 3.29 -21.85 -6.64
C PRO A 454 4.09 -23.03 -7.15
#